data_372cdab38543f4b0ffc1550b455b89ff
#
_entry.id   372cdab38543f4b0ffc1550b455b89ff
#
_cell.length_a   1.000
_cell.length_b   1.000
_cell.length_c   1.000
_cell.angle_alpha   90.00
_cell.angle_beta   90.00
_cell.angle_gamma   90.00
#
_symmetry.space_group_name_H-M   'P 1'
#
loop_
_entity.id
_entity.type
_entity.pdbx_description
1 polymer ?
#
loop_
_entity_poly.entity_id
_entity_poly.type
_entity_poly.pdbx_seq_one_letter_code
_entity_poly.pdbx_strand_id
1 'polypeptide(L)'
;MPREQHVILMEQDADMIRRARKEEAAQIAELFMLAWPVEEILESNGLTYEQLHESMTTIAAAEETIYSYENTIVAEVDGKVVGAMCAYDGADYQRLKQPIVDVLGADSGFAQLKETEAGEFYLDSVGVLSEYRGRGIASRLIDAQCKRATLQGHKVAGLIVDIDKPQAEALYARLGFVYLDDKDFFGHTMKHMIRQLDMTGQYYKHFKGNVYRVLHIAKHSETLEDMVVYQAMYGERGVWVRPKSMFDEIIERDGKTFRRFSPISAEEAEKIIEGN
;
A
#
# COMPACT_ATOMS: atom_id res chain seq x y z
N MET A 1 -1.48 -15.77 -27.15
CA MET A 1 -2.62 -16.04 -26.28
C MET A 1 -2.18 -15.69 -24.88
N PRO A 2 -2.56 -14.55 -24.29
CA PRO A 2 -2.25 -14.25 -22.90
C PRO A 2 -3.17 -15.11 -22.02
N ARG A 3 -2.57 -15.78 -21.05
CA ARG A 3 -3.29 -16.55 -20.03
C ARG A 3 -4.00 -15.55 -19.11
N GLU A 4 -5.32 -15.50 -19.19
CA GLU A 4 -6.18 -14.92 -18.17
C GLU A 4 -5.98 -15.73 -16.87
N GLN A 5 -5.08 -15.26 -16.01
CA GLN A 5 -5.01 -15.77 -14.65
C GLN A 5 -6.10 -15.05 -13.84
N HIS A 6 -7.20 -15.74 -13.64
CA HIS A 6 -8.21 -15.39 -12.66
C HIS A 6 -7.56 -15.42 -11.27
N VAL A 7 -7.25 -14.24 -10.74
CA VAL A 7 -6.90 -14.11 -9.32
C VAL A 7 -8.20 -14.10 -8.53
N ILE A 8 -8.66 -15.31 -8.14
CA ILE A 8 -9.71 -15.46 -7.13
C ILE A 8 -9.06 -15.18 -5.79
N LEU A 9 -9.32 -14.03 -5.21
CA LEU A 9 -8.86 -13.62 -3.88
C LEU A 9 -10.00 -13.84 -2.88
N MET A 10 -9.94 -14.97 -2.20
CA MET A 10 -10.56 -15.32 -0.91
C MET A 10 -12.04 -14.98 -0.72
N GLU A 11 -12.87 -16.02 -0.83
CA GLU A 11 -14.21 -16.07 -0.24
C GLU A 11 -14.09 -16.33 1.27
N GLN A 12 -14.53 -15.39 2.07
CA GLN A 12 -15.20 -15.64 3.36
C GLN A 12 -16.26 -14.54 3.53
N ASP A 13 -17.51 -14.96 3.58
CA ASP A 13 -18.71 -14.17 3.83
C ASP A 13 -18.94 -12.93 2.93
N ALA A 14 -19.79 -13.03 1.92
CA ALA A 14 -20.47 -11.94 1.17
C ALA A 14 -19.62 -10.74 0.67
N ASP A 15 -18.41 -10.53 1.19
CA ASP A 15 -17.51 -9.42 0.90
C ASP A 15 -16.41 -9.87 -0.09
N MET A 16 -16.50 -9.45 -1.33
CA MET A 16 -15.53 -9.81 -2.37
C MET A 16 -14.60 -8.64 -2.69
N ILE A 17 -13.28 -8.92 -2.83
CA ILE A 17 -12.33 -7.98 -3.44
C ILE A 17 -12.04 -8.45 -4.86
N ARG A 18 -12.23 -7.57 -5.82
CA ARG A 18 -12.06 -7.84 -7.25
C ARG A 18 -11.52 -6.64 -8.01
N ARG A 19 -11.11 -6.83 -9.24
CA ARG A 19 -10.81 -5.72 -10.15
C ARG A 19 -12.03 -4.85 -10.37
N ALA A 20 -11.82 -3.56 -10.49
CA ALA A 20 -12.85 -2.61 -10.88
C ALA A 20 -13.24 -2.83 -12.35
N ARG A 21 -14.45 -2.39 -12.69
CA ARG A 21 -14.98 -2.36 -14.05
C ARG A 21 -15.14 -0.92 -14.50
N LYS A 22 -15.07 -0.70 -15.80
CA LYS A 22 -15.21 0.65 -16.38
C LYS A 22 -16.53 1.34 -16.01
N GLU A 23 -17.61 0.56 -15.92
CA GLU A 23 -18.95 1.03 -15.57
C GLU A 23 -19.05 1.51 -14.12
N GLU A 24 -18.07 1.19 -13.27
CA GLU A 24 -18.00 1.58 -11.86
C GLU A 24 -17.23 2.89 -11.65
N ALA A 25 -16.81 3.56 -12.73
CA ALA A 25 -15.96 4.76 -12.67
C ALA A 25 -16.52 5.87 -11.78
N ALA A 26 -17.84 6.12 -11.80
CA ALA A 26 -18.47 7.12 -10.95
C ALA A 26 -18.36 6.76 -9.43
N GLN A 27 -18.54 5.48 -9.09
CA GLN A 27 -18.40 5.01 -7.72
C GLN A 27 -16.93 5.04 -7.27
N ILE A 28 -15.99 4.72 -8.17
CA ILE A 28 -14.56 4.82 -7.92
C ILE A 28 -14.17 6.28 -7.63
N ALA A 29 -14.64 7.21 -8.46
CA ALA A 29 -14.41 8.66 -8.27
C ALA A 29 -14.91 9.12 -6.90
N GLU A 30 -16.14 8.79 -6.53
CA GLU A 30 -16.71 9.10 -5.22
C GLU A 30 -15.84 8.57 -4.08
N LEU A 31 -15.42 7.29 -4.17
CA LEU A 31 -14.61 6.64 -3.14
C LEU A 31 -13.22 7.27 -2.99
N PHE A 32 -12.56 7.65 -4.08
CA PHE A 32 -11.26 8.32 -4.01
C PHE A 32 -11.37 9.73 -3.42
N MET A 33 -12.41 10.47 -3.79
CA MET A 33 -12.68 11.80 -3.22
C MET A 33 -12.87 11.76 -1.70
N LEU A 34 -13.31 10.63 -1.10
CA LEU A 34 -13.37 10.47 0.37
C LEU A 34 -11.98 10.49 1.06
N ALA A 35 -10.92 10.23 0.33
CA ALA A 35 -9.55 10.22 0.86
C ALA A 35 -8.84 11.57 0.71
N TRP A 36 -9.36 12.46 -0.14
CA TRP A 36 -8.75 13.73 -0.53
C TRP A 36 -9.24 14.92 0.29
N PRO A 37 -8.49 16.02 0.35
CA PRO A 37 -8.95 17.30 0.91
C PRO A 37 -9.85 18.03 -0.12
N VAL A 38 -11.05 17.50 -0.33
CA VAL A 38 -11.94 17.94 -1.43
C VAL A 38 -12.29 19.42 -1.33
N GLU A 39 -12.57 19.94 -0.14
CA GLU A 39 -12.90 21.34 0.06
C GLU A 39 -11.77 22.26 -0.44
N GLU A 40 -10.52 21.93 -0.11
CA GLU A 40 -9.34 22.69 -0.54
C GLU A 40 -9.14 22.61 -2.06
N ILE A 41 -9.38 21.42 -2.66
CA ILE A 41 -9.32 21.25 -4.12
C ILE A 41 -10.38 22.09 -4.82
N LEU A 42 -11.61 22.11 -4.30
CA LEU A 42 -12.71 22.90 -4.87
C LEU A 42 -12.41 24.41 -4.81
N GLU A 43 -11.97 24.91 -3.65
CA GLU A 43 -11.63 26.31 -3.44
C GLU A 43 -10.47 26.76 -4.33
N SER A 44 -9.39 25.98 -4.36
CA SER A 44 -8.17 26.31 -5.12
C SER A 44 -8.38 26.34 -6.64
N ASN A 45 -9.36 25.57 -7.15
CA ASN A 45 -9.62 25.45 -8.58
C ASN A 45 -10.94 26.10 -9.02
N GLY A 46 -11.72 26.67 -8.10
CA GLY A 46 -13.01 27.29 -8.40
C GLY A 46 -14.04 26.28 -8.97
N LEU A 47 -13.98 25.02 -8.54
CA LEU A 47 -14.85 23.95 -8.99
C LEU A 47 -16.01 23.70 -8.03
N THR A 48 -17.11 23.16 -8.56
CA THR A 48 -18.13 22.53 -7.72
C THR A 48 -17.80 21.05 -7.46
N TYR A 49 -18.43 20.45 -6.45
CA TYR A 49 -18.29 19.02 -6.19
C TYR A 49 -18.68 18.17 -7.39
N GLU A 50 -19.78 18.53 -8.07
CA GLU A 50 -20.27 17.81 -9.24
C GLU A 50 -19.27 17.87 -10.40
N GLN A 51 -18.63 19.02 -10.63
CA GLN A 51 -17.62 19.18 -11.67
C GLN A 51 -16.37 18.33 -11.38
N LEU A 52 -15.91 18.33 -10.13
CA LEU A 52 -14.78 17.49 -9.72
C LEU A 52 -15.13 16.00 -9.86
N HIS A 53 -16.32 15.58 -9.41
CA HIS A 53 -16.79 14.20 -9.52
C HIS A 53 -16.93 13.75 -10.98
N GLU A 54 -17.47 14.59 -11.87
CA GLU A 54 -17.58 14.30 -13.31
C GLU A 54 -16.20 14.14 -13.96
N SER A 55 -15.26 15.04 -13.63
CA SER A 55 -13.89 14.97 -14.10
C SER A 55 -13.20 13.68 -13.63
N MET A 56 -13.33 13.35 -12.35
CA MET A 56 -12.77 12.14 -11.79
C MET A 56 -13.41 10.86 -12.34
N THR A 57 -14.73 10.89 -12.62
CA THR A 57 -15.42 9.79 -13.29
C THR A 57 -14.84 9.56 -14.68
N THR A 58 -14.60 10.63 -15.43
CA THR A 58 -13.98 10.56 -16.77
C THR A 58 -12.56 9.95 -16.68
N ILE A 59 -11.76 10.40 -15.73
CA ILE A 59 -10.39 9.89 -15.51
C ILE A 59 -10.43 8.41 -15.10
N ALA A 60 -11.33 8.02 -14.19
CA ALA A 60 -11.46 6.64 -13.74
C ALA A 60 -11.96 5.69 -14.83
N ALA A 61 -12.78 6.18 -15.77
CA ALA A 61 -13.25 5.41 -16.93
C ALA A 61 -12.23 5.30 -18.07
N ALA A 62 -11.20 6.15 -18.06
CA ALA A 62 -10.14 6.14 -19.06
C ALA A 62 -9.11 5.03 -18.76
N GLU A 63 -8.53 4.50 -19.82
CA GLU A 63 -7.36 3.62 -19.75
C GLU A 63 -6.09 4.44 -19.55
N GLU A 64 -5.03 3.82 -19.02
CA GLU A 64 -3.71 4.44 -18.89
C GLU A 64 -3.67 5.77 -18.13
N THR A 65 -4.52 5.95 -17.12
CA THR A 65 -4.42 7.05 -16.17
C THR A 65 -4.07 6.54 -14.77
N ILE A 66 -3.57 7.41 -13.88
CA ILE A 66 -3.30 7.08 -12.48
C ILE A 66 -4.53 6.41 -11.85
N TYR A 67 -5.70 7.06 -11.96
CA TYR A 67 -6.94 6.66 -11.30
C TYR A 67 -7.82 5.73 -12.14
N SER A 68 -7.29 5.16 -13.23
CA SER A 68 -8.00 4.23 -14.10
C SER A 68 -8.62 3.05 -13.32
N TYR A 69 -9.78 2.59 -13.78
CA TYR A 69 -10.36 1.31 -13.32
C TYR A 69 -9.39 0.14 -13.48
N GLU A 70 -8.46 0.19 -14.45
CA GLU A 70 -7.44 -0.85 -14.66
C GLU A 70 -6.43 -0.94 -13.49
N ASN A 71 -6.16 0.19 -12.85
CA ASN A 71 -5.27 0.29 -11.69
C ASN A 71 -6.01 0.05 -10.36
N THR A 72 -7.34 -0.11 -10.41
CA THR A 72 -8.22 -0.10 -9.25
C THR A 72 -8.75 -1.51 -8.93
N ILE A 73 -8.79 -1.83 -7.65
CA ILE A 73 -9.58 -2.93 -7.09
C ILE A 73 -10.69 -2.36 -6.22
N VAL A 74 -11.79 -3.07 -6.13
CA VAL A 74 -12.96 -2.67 -5.33
C VAL A 74 -13.31 -3.75 -4.31
N ALA A 75 -13.88 -3.31 -3.20
CA ALA A 75 -14.53 -4.15 -2.22
C ALA A 75 -16.04 -4.09 -2.45
N GLU A 76 -16.67 -5.24 -2.67
CA GLU A 76 -18.10 -5.40 -2.88
C GLU A 76 -18.72 -6.13 -1.70
N VAL A 77 -19.79 -5.57 -1.16
CA VAL A 77 -20.60 -6.15 -0.08
C VAL A 77 -22.05 -6.18 -0.55
N ASP A 78 -22.67 -7.34 -0.54
CA ASP A 78 -24.07 -7.54 -0.97
C ASP A 78 -24.36 -6.92 -2.37
N GLY A 79 -23.41 -7.02 -3.30
CA GLY A 79 -23.54 -6.50 -4.66
C GLY A 79 -23.29 -4.97 -4.80
N LYS A 80 -22.96 -4.27 -3.70
CA LYS A 80 -22.64 -2.86 -3.69
C LYS A 80 -21.12 -2.65 -3.56
N VAL A 81 -20.53 -1.83 -4.42
CA VAL A 81 -19.15 -1.35 -4.25
C VAL A 81 -19.09 -0.39 -3.07
N VAL A 82 -18.32 -0.74 -2.05
CA VAL A 82 -18.24 0.00 -0.78
C VAL A 82 -16.86 0.52 -0.44
N GLY A 83 -15.87 0.11 -1.21
CA GLY A 83 -14.48 0.59 -1.08
C GLY A 83 -13.73 0.40 -2.39
N ALA A 84 -12.74 1.25 -2.62
CA ALA A 84 -11.85 1.17 -3.78
C ALA A 84 -10.42 1.51 -3.38
N MET A 85 -9.47 0.95 -4.12
CA MET A 85 -8.05 1.26 -3.97
C MET A 85 -7.34 1.25 -5.30
N CYS A 86 -6.66 2.36 -5.60
CA CYS A 86 -5.79 2.51 -6.76
C CYS A 86 -4.35 2.18 -6.41
N ALA A 87 -3.65 1.46 -7.30
CA ALA A 87 -2.22 1.20 -7.17
C ALA A 87 -1.60 0.83 -8.52
N TYR A 88 -0.33 1.20 -8.72
CA TYR A 88 0.40 1.01 -9.98
C TYR A 88 1.92 0.91 -9.73
N ASP A 89 2.68 0.51 -10.76
CA ASP A 89 4.14 0.57 -10.72
C ASP A 89 4.60 2.03 -10.69
N GLY A 90 5.39 2.41 -9.69
CA GLY A 90 5.94 3.75 -9.58
C GLY A 90 6.77 4.18 -10.81
N ALA A 91 7.33 3.22 -11.56
CA ALA A 91 7.99 3.49 -12.83
C ALA A 91 7.05 4.07 -13.89
N ASP A 92 5.77 3.75 -13.82
CA ASP A 92 4.74 4.23 -14.75
C ASP A 92 4.13 5.59 -14.37
N TYR A 93 4.46 6.13 -13.19
CA TYR A 93 3.83 7.33 -12.63
C TYR A 93 3.75 8.49 -13.62
N GLN A 94 4.86 8.84 -14.26
CA GLN A 94 4.89 9.98 -15.20
C GLN A 94 4.03 9.73 -16.43
N ARG A 95 4.01 8.50 -16.95
CA ARG A 95 3.18 8.12 -18.11
C ARG A 95 1.70 8.16 -17.76
N LEU A 96 1.33 7.57 -16.62
CA LEU A 96 -0.07 7.52 -16.16
C LEU A 96 -0.61 8.89 -15.72
N LYS A 97 0.26 9.78 -15.28
CA LYS A 97 -0.10 11.16 -14.89
C LYS A 97 -0.32 12.06 -16.09
N GLN A 98 0.36 11.82 -17.22
CA GLN A 98 0.39 12.71 -18.37
C GLN A 98 -0.99 13.07 -18.91
N PRO A 99 -1.97 12.17 -19.07
CA PRO A 99 -3.30 12.52 -19.55
C PRO A 99 -4.03 13.55 -18.65
N ILE A 100 -3.77 13.51 -17.34
CA ILE A 100 -4.34 14.48 -16.40
C ILE A 100 -3.62 15.84 -16.55
N VAL A 101 -2.29 15.82 -16.69
CA VAL A 101 -1.49 17.03 -16.94
C VAL A 101 -1.89 17.71 -18.26
N ASP A 102 -2.19 16.93 -19.31
CA ASP A 102 -2.64 17.46 -20.60
C ASP A 102 -3.97 18.24 -20.50
N VAL A 103 -4.83 17.84 -19.54
CA VAL A 103 -6.09 18.55 -19.27
C VAL A 103 -5.87 19.75 -18.36
N LEU A 104 -5.06 19.62 -17.31
CA LEU A 104 -4.83 20.67 -16.30
C LEU A 104 -3.82 21.73 -16.74
N GLY A 105 -2.97 21.42 -17.71
CA GLY A 105 -1.86 22.25 -18.17
C GLY A 105 -0.53 21.93 -17.49
N ALA A 106 0.56 22.12 -18.25
CA ALA A 106 1.93 21.84 -17.80
C ALA A 106 2.39 22.72 -16.62
N ASP A 107 1.78 23.88 -16.45
CA ASP A 107 2.08 24.81 -15.35
C ASP A 107 1.25 24.52 -14.08
N SER A 108 0.38 23.50 -14.12
CA SER A 108 -0.40 23.10 -12.95
C SER A 108 0.49 22.60 -11.83
N GLY A 109 0.12 22.86 -10.57
CA GLY A 109 0.81 22.28 -9.40
C GLY A 109 0.88 20.76 -9.49
N PHE A 110 -0.13 20.11 -10.05
CA PHE A 110 -0.17 18.67 -10.26
C PHE A 110 0.95 18.18 -11.21
N ALA A 111 1.30 18.93 -12.26
CA ALA A 111 2.37 18.58 -13.18
C ALA A 111 3.75 18.46 -12.49
N GLN A 112 3.96 19.27 -11.45
CA GLN A 112 5.22 19.33 -10.70
C GLN A 112 5.36 18.25 -9.61
N LEU A 113 4.26 17.56 -9.25
CA LEU A 113 4.29 16.56 -8.19
C LEU A 113 5.12 15.34 -8.57
N LYS A 114 5.83 14.81 -7.58
CA LYS A 114 6.55 13.54 -7.66
C LYS A 114 6.25 12.71 -6.41
N GLU A 115 5.15 11.97 -6.44
CA GLU A 115 4.71 11.15 -5.31
C GLU A 115 5.51 9.87 -5.17
N THR A 116 5.86 9.26 -6.32
CA THR A 116 6.51 7.95 -6.38
C THR A 116 7.51 7.88 -7.54
N GLU A 117 8.30 6.83 -7.56
CA GLU A 117 9.29 6.56 -8.60
C GLU A 117 9.49 5.04 -8.80
N ALA A 118 10.32 4.68 -9.79
CA ALA A 118 10.66 3.29 -10.04
C ALA A 118 11.27 2.62 -8.81
N GLY A 119 10.89 1.37 -8.57
CA GLY A 119 11.38 0.56 -7.45
C GLY A 119 10.31 0.18 -6.44
N GLU A 120 9.17 0.88 -6.46
CA GLU A 120 8.03 0.56 -5.60
C GLU A 120 6.74 0.37 -6.40
N PHE A 121 5.88 -0.50 -5.90
CA PHE A 121 4.47 -0.55 -6.31
C PHE A 121 3.71 0.44 -5.45
N TYR A 122 3.26 1.53 -6.04
CA TYR A 122 2.71 2.65 -5.30
C TYR A 122 1.22 2.45 -5.03
N LEU A 123 0.86 2.55 -3.75
CA LEU A 123 -0.50 2.50 -3.25
C LEU A 123 -1.00 3.95 -3.11
N ASP A 124 -1.74 4.41 -4.11
CA ASP A 124 -2.12 5.82 -4.24
C ASP A 124 -3.31 6.17 -3.34
N SER A 125 -4.53 5.87 -3.75
CA SER A 125 -5.74 6.29 -3.07
C SER A 125 -6.56 5.10 -2.58
N VAL A 126 -7.04 5.16 -1.33
CA VAL A 126 -7.95 4.19 -0.74
C VAL A 126 -9.14 4.89 -0.08
N GLY A 127 -10.36 4.56 -0.52
CA GLY A 127 -11.59 5.07 0.05
C GLY A 127 -12.54 3.95 0.45
N VAL A 128 -13.26 4.15 1.56
CA VAL A 128 -14.31 3.25 2.06
C VAL A 128 -15.48 4.09 2.53
N LEU A 129 -16.70 3.74 2.10
CA LEU A 129 -17.92 4.41 2.52
C LEU A 129 -18.03 4.43 4.04
N SER A 130 -18.48 5.55 4.60
CA SER A 130 -18.49 5.80 6.04
C SER A 130 -19.19 4.70 6.85
N GLU A 131 -20.34 4.23 6.38
CA GLU A 131 -21.16 3.20 6.99
C GLU A 131 -20.54 1.79 6.97
N TYR A 132 -19.48 1.61 6.17
CA TYR A 132 -18.71 0.36 6.07
C TYR A 132 -17.33 0.42 6.74
N ARG A 133 -16.97 1.56 7.32
CA ARG A 133 -15.70 1.71 8.06
C ARG A 133 -15.70 0.85 9.34
N GLY A 134 -14.51 0.59 9.87
CA GLY A 134 -14.35 -0.24 11.06
C GLY A 134 -14.47 -1.75 10.82
N ARG A 135 -14.77 -2.20 9.59
CA ARG A 135 -14.93 -3.62 9.21
C ARG A 135 -13.68 -4.23 8.56
N GLY A 136 -12.54 -3.54 8.59
CA GLY A 136 -11.27 -4.02 8.01
C GLY A 136 -11.17 -3.95 6.48
N ILE A 137 -12.12 -3.30 5.78
CA ILE A 137 -12.15 -3.26 4.30
C ILE A 137 -10.89 -2.62 3.74
N ALA A 138 -10.46 -1.46 4.27
CA ALA A 138 -9.23 -0.80 3.81
C ALA A 138 -8.00 -1.72 3.97
N SER A 139 -7.88 -2.43 5.10
CA SER A 139 -6.80 -3.40 5.33
C SER A 139 -6.78 -4.50 4.28
N ARG A 140 -7.96 -5.05 3.95
CA ARG A 140 -8.08 -6.11 2.93
C ARG A 140 -7.75 -5.61 1.53
N LEU A 141 -8.14 -4.38 1.17
CA LEU A 141 -7.78 -3.74 -0.10
C LEU A 141 -6.26 -3.55 -0.20
N ILE A 142 -5.62 -3.02 0.84
CA ILE A 142 -4.18 -2.83 0.91
C ILE A 142 -3.44 -4.17 0.76
N ASP A 143 -3.84 -5.19 1.50
CA ASP A 143 -3.23 -6.52 1.40
C ASP A 143 -3.44 -7.16 0.02
N ALA A 144 -4.60 -6.95 -0.61
CA ALA A 144 -4.87 -7.44 -1.95
C ALA A 144 -3.96 -6.76 -3.00
N GLN A 145 -3.75 -5.44 -2.91
CA GLN A 145 -2.81 -4.74 -3.78
C GLN A 145 -1.36 -5.18 -3.54
N CYS A 146 -0.95 -5.36 -2.29
CA CYS A 146 0.38 -5.90 -1.98
C CYS A 146 0.59 -7.32 -2.55
N LYS A 147 -0.44 -8.20 -2.49
CA LYS A 147 -0.39 -9.52 -3.12
C LYS A 147 -0.29 -9.42 -4.63
N ARG A 148 -1.07 -8.51 -5.26
CA ARG A 148 -0.98 -8.22 -6.69
C ARG A 148 0.43 -7.78 -7.08
N ALA A 149 1.00 -6.83 -6.34
CA ALA A 149 2.38 -6.36 -6.54
C ALA A 149 3.40 -7.51 -6.47
N THR A 150 3.29 -8.38 -5.46
CA THR A 150 4.16 -9.56 -5.33
C THR A 150 4.06 -10.50 -6.54
N LEU A 151 2.83 -10.76 -7.03
CA LEU A 151 2.60 -11.59 -8.22
C LEU A 151 3.17 -10.96 -9.50
N GLN A 152 3.26 -9.64 -9.56
CA GLN A 152 3.88 -8.88 -10.65
C GLN A 152 5.40 -8.76 -10.51
N GLY A 153 5.99 -9.29 -9.42
CA GLY A 153 7.44 -9.30 -9.20
C GLY A 153 7.99 -8.09 -8.45
N HIS A 154 7.13 -7.18 -7.99
CA HIS A 154 7.57 -6.06 -7.17
C HIS A 154 8.06 -6.53 -5.80
N LYS A 155 9.09 -5.86 -5.29
CA LYS A 155 9.74 -6.17 -4.01
C LYS A 155 9.28 -5.26 -2.88
N VAL A 156 8.79 -4.08 -3.22
CA VAL A 156 8.40 -3.02 -2.29
C VAL A 156 7.05 -2.47 -2.70
N ALA A 157 6.16 -2.25 -1.73
CA ALA A 157 5.00 -1.37 -1.86
C ALA A 157 5.27 -0.08 -1.10
N GLY A 158 4.94 1.07 -1.71
CA GLY A 158 5.09 2.39 -1.13
C GLY A 158 3.75 3.12 -1.04
N LEU A 159 3.65 4.07 -0.14
CA LEU A 159 2.53 5.02 -0.01
C LEU A 159 3.00 6.29 0.70
N ILE A 160 2.23 7.37 0.56
CA ILE A 160 2.40 8.56 1.40
C ILE A 160 1.19 8.72 2.32
N VAL A 161 1.41 9.30 3.51
CA VAL A 161 0.36 9.61 4.46
C VAL A 161 0.64 10.96 5.13
N ASP A 162 -0.38 11.80 5.21
CA ASP A 162 -0.30 13.10 5.86
C ASP A 162 0.09 12.93 7.35
N ILE A 163 1.01 13.78 7.82
CA ILE A 163 1.45 13.79 9.23
C ILE A 163 0.27 14.07 10.18
N ASP A 164 -0.77 14.75 9.68
CA ASP A 164 -1.97 15.08 10.45
C ASP A 164 -3.00 13.94 10.47
N LYS A 165 -2.69 12.79 9.85
CA LYS A 165 -3.54 11.59 9.85
C LYS A 165 -2.93 10.41 10.65
N PRO A 166 -2.71 10.54 11.98
CA PRO A 166 -2.04 9.50 12.78
C PRO A 166 -2.78 8.16 12.82
N GLN A 167 -4.11 8.17 12.63
CA GLN A 167 -4.89 6.93 12.57
C GLN A 167 -4.61 6.13 11.29
N ALA A 168 -4.41 6.82 10.15
CA ALA A 168 -4.02 6.19 8.90
C ALA A 168 -2.58 5.65 8.98
N GLU A 169 -1.64 6.44 9.53
CA GLU A 169 -0.28 5.98 9.80
C GLU A 169 -0.28 4.71 10.67
N ALA A 170 -1.06 4.69 11.75
CA ALA A 170 -1.18 3.53 12.62
C ALA A 170 -1.77 2.30 11.90
N LEU A 171 -2.71 2.51 10.96
CA LEU A 171 -3.22 1.43 10.10
C LEU A 171 -2.11 0.86 9.23
N TYR A 172 -1.37 1.70 8.51
CA TYR A 172 -0.28 1.26 7.64
C TYR A 172 0.84 0.58 8.42
N ALA A 173 1.18 1.11 9.60
CA ALA A 173 2.15 0.47 10.49
C ALA A 173 1.71 -0.95 10.90
N ARG A 174 0.44 -1.17 11.25
CA ARG A 174 -0.10 -2.52 11.55
C ARG A 174 -0.02 -3.46 10.33
N LEU A 175 -0.16 -2.92 9.11
CA LEU A 175 -0.07 -3.68 7.87
C LEU A 175 1.37 -3.91 7.40
N GLY A 176 2.36 -3.53 8.17
CA GLY A 176 3.75 -3.83 7.88
C GLY A 176 4.52 -2.71 7.17
N PHE A 177 3.91 -1.55 6.94
CA PHE A 177 4.62 -0.40 6.41
C PHE A 177 5.50 0.25 7.48
N VAL A 178 6.68 0.72 7.08
CA VAL A 178 7.64 1.44 7.91
C VAL A 178 7.93 2.80 7.28
N TYR A 179 8.13 3.81 8.12
CA TYR A 179 8.57 5.12 7.66
C TYR A 179 9.91 5.04 6.94
N LEU A 180 10.04 5.72 5.83
CA LEU A 180 11.28 5.84 5.05
C LEU A 180 11.81 7.27 5.09
N ASP A 181 11.04 8.24 4.59
CA ASP A 181 11.40 9.66 4.53
C ASP A 181 10.15 10.54 4.49
N ASP A 182 10.34 11.87 4.46
CA ASP A 182 9.27 12.83 4.24
C ASP A 182 9.25 13.28 2.78
N LYS A 183 8.04 13.51 2.24
CA LYS A 183 7.80 14.10 0.92
C LYS A 183 6.93 15.33 1.04
N ASP A 184 7.16 16.33 0.21
CA ASP A 184 6.26 17.45 0.03
C ASP A 184 5.19 17.09 -1.00
N PHE A 185 3.93 17.36 -0.67
CA PHE A 185 2.81 17.12 -1.54
C PHE A 185 1.82 18.29 -1.41
N PHE A 186 1.77 19.17 -2.40
CA PHE A 186 0.98 20.41 -2.38
C PHE A 186 1.24 21.30 -1.14
N GLY A 187 2.49 21.36 -0.65
CA GLY A 187 2.86 22.12 0.54
C GLY A 187 2.53 21.42 1.86
N HIS A 188 2.01 20.21 1.83
CA HIS A 188 1.83 19.35 3.01
C HIS A 188 3.02 18.41 3.17
N THR A 189 3.49 18.24 4.40
CA THR A 189 4.49 17.23 4.71
C THR A 189 3.80 15.86 4.83
N MET A 190 4.21 14.94 3.96
CA MET A 190 3.70 13.57 3.93
C MET A 190 4.80 12.62 4.38
N LYS A 191 4.47 11.66 5.24
CA LYS A 191 5.37 10.54 5.53
C LYS A 191 5.30 9.53 4.39
N HIS A 192 6.42 9.27 3.74
CA HIS A 192 6.57 8.15 2.83
C HIS A 192 6.82 6.88 3.64
N MET A 193 5.99 5.89 3.43
CA MET A 193 6.08 4.61 4.12
C MET A 193 6.17 3.47 3.11
N ILE A 194 7.02 2.49 3.39
CA ILE A 194 7.24 1.33 2.53
C ILE A 194 6.97 0.01 3.25
N ARG A 195 6.54 -1.01 2.51
CA ARG A 195 6.41 -2.39 2.95
C ARG A 195 7.21 -3.30 2.04
N GLN A 196 8.13 -4.09 2.63
CA GLN A 196 8.81 -5.14 1.90
C GLN A 196 7.83 -6.26 1.57
N LEU A 197 7.67 -6.56 0.27
CA LEU A 197 6.77 -7.59 -0.24
C LEU A 197 7.46 -8.94 -0.35
N ASP A 198 8.73 -8.94 -0.76
CA ASP A 198 9.60 -10.11 -0.74
C ASP A 198 10.61 -9.96 0.40
N MET A 199 10.37 -10.70 1.45
CA MET A 199 11.25 -10.70 2.62
C MET A 199 12.47 -11.61 2.45
N THR A 200 12.48 -12.46 1.41
CA THR A 200 13.55 -13.46 1.22
C THR A 200 14.90 -12.81 0.99
N GLY A 201 15.88 -13.20 1.78
CA GLY A 201 17.22 -12.65 1.75
C GLY A 201 17.41 -11.35 2.54
N GLN A 202 16.34 -10.70 2.98
CA GLN A 202 16.39 -9.45 3.73
C GLN A 202 16.84 -9.67 5.18
N TYR A 203 17.47 -8.63 5.75
CA TYR A 203 17.90 -8.61 7.14
C TYR A 203 16.89 -7.88 8.02
N TYR A 204 16.71 -8.40 9.22
CA TYR A 204 15.81 -7.85 10.23
C TYR A 204 16.49 -7.78 11.58
N LYS A 205 16.30 -6.67 12.29
CA LYS A 205 16.75 -6.49 13.67
C LYS A 205 15.57 -6.73 14.61
N HIS A 206 15.70 -7.70 15.49
CA HIS A 206 14.76 -7.90 16.59
C HIS A 206 14.86 -6.73 17.58
N PHE A 207 13.77 -6.33 18.23
CA PHE A 207 13.78 -5.20 19.19
C PHE A 207 14.79 -5.36 20.33
N LYS A 208 15.28 -6.58 20.59
CA LYS A 208 16.36 -6.87 21.55
C LYS A 208 17.78 -6.67 20.99
N GLY A 209 17.92 -6.25 19.73
CA GLY A 209 19.18 -5.90 19.08
C GLY A 209 19.76 -6.98 18.15
N ASN A 210 19.35 -8.24 18.26
CA ASN A 210 19.88 -9.33 17.43
C ASN A 210 19.43 -9.24 15.98
N VAL A 211 20.31 -9.61 15.05
CA VAL A 211 20.08 -9.60 13.60
C VAL A 211 19.71 -11.00 13.10
N TYR A 212 18.78 -11.04 12.17
CA TYR A 212 18.28 -12.24 11.51
C TYR A 212 18.18 -12.00 9.99
N ARG A 213 18.33 -13.07 9.21
CA ARG A 213 18.10 -13.06 7.76
C ARG A 213 16.91 -13.95 7.43
N VAL A 214 15.94 -13.44 6.70
CA VAL A 214 14.82 -14.25 6.22
C VAL A 214 15.31 -15.15 5.08
N LEU A 215 15.03 -16.44 5.20
CA LEU A 215 15.39 -17.45 4.21
C LEU A 215 14.24 -17.73 3.24
N HIS A 216 13.02 -17.88 3.77
CA HIS A 216 11.82 -18.17 2.99
C HIS A 216 10.55 -17.70 3.71
N ILE A 217 9.50 -17.51 2.93
CA ILE A 217 8.11 -17.49 3.40
C ILE A 217 7.48 -18.83 3.01
N ALA A 218 7.02 -19.58 3.99
CA ALA A 218 6.41 -20.91 3.82
C ALA A 218 4.95 -20.89 4.28
N LYS A 219 4.16 -21.87 3.84
CA LYS A 219 2.83 -22.11 4.39
C LYS A 219 2.89 -23.15 5.50
N HIS A 220 2.14 -22.93 6.59
CA HIS A 220 1.88 -23.97 7.56
C HIS A 220 1.00 -25.06 6.92
N SER A 221 1.40 -26.33 7.04
CA SER A 221 0.77 -27.42 6.29
C SER A 221 -0.71 -27.65 6.62
N GLU A 222 -1.14 -27.32 7.84
CA GLU A 222 -2.52 -27.53 8.29
C GLU A 222 -3.35 -26.26 8.26
N THR A 223 -2.81 -25.14 8.77
CA THR A 223 -3.55 -23.89 8.92
C THR A 223 -3.46 -23.00 7.68
N LEU A 224 -2.53 -23.29 6.75
CA LEU A 224 -2.22 -22.49 5.56
C LEU A 224 -1.73 -21.04 5.89
N GLU A 225 -1.43 -20.80 7.15
CA GLU A 225 -0.85 -19.54 7.63
C GLU A 225 0.54 -19.31 7.02
N ASP A 226 0.85 -18.04 6.71
CA ASP A 226 2.20 -17.65 6.28
C ASP A 226 3.19 -17.74 7.44
N MET A 227 4.27 -18.50 7.22
CA MET A 227 5.36 -18.68 8.16
C MET A 227 6.62 -18.03 7.63
N VAL A 228 7.32 -17.26 8.47
CA VAL A 228 8.65 -16.74 8.16
C VAL A 228 9.68 -17.76 8.63
N VAL A 229 10.49 -18.25 7.71
CA VAL A 229 11.67 -19.07 8.00
C VAL A 229 12.89 -18.14 7.99
N TYR A 230 13.60 -18.04 9.11
CA TYR A 230 14.68 -17.07 9.27
C TYR A 230 15.84 -17.62 10.07
N GLN A 231 17.04 -17.12 9.79
CA GLN A 231 18.29 -17.55 10.41
C GLN A 231 18.83 -16.46 11.33
N ALA A 232 19.25 -16.85 12.52
CA ALA A 232 20.01 -15.98 13.40
C ALA A 232 21.39 -15.68 12.79
N MET A 233 21.80 -14.40 12.80
CA MET A 233 23.12 -14.00 12.27
C MET A 233 24.16 -13.91 13.38
N TYR A 234 23.94 -14.61 14.50
CA TYR A 234 24.80 -14.67 15.68
C TYR A 234 24.83 -16.11 16.25
N GLY A 235 25.79 -16.39 17.13
CA GLY A 235 25.96 -17.69 17.79
C GLY A 235 26.10 -18.83 16.76
N GLU A 236 25.37 -19.91 16.95
CA GLU A 236 25.38 -21.10 16.07
C GLU A 236 24.59 -20.91 14.76
N ARG A 237 24.09 -19.71 14.47
CA ARG A 237 23.32 -19.38 13.29
C ARG A 237 22.11 -20.29 13.06
N GLY A 238 21.41 -20.65 14.14
CA GLY A 238 20.24 -21.52 14.08
C GLY A 238 19.12 -20.94 13.19
N VAL A 239 18.38 -21.86 12.55
CA VAL A 239 17.22 -21.53 11.71
C VAL A 239 15.93 -21.68 12.54
N TRP A 240 15.05 -20.71 12.41
CA TRP A 240 13.81 -20.60 13.15
C TRP A 240 12.63 -20.43 12.19
N VAL A 241 11.44 -20.76 12.67
CA VAL A 241 10.17 -20.53 11.97
C VAL A 241 9.19 -19.84 12.91
N ARG A 242 8.43 -18.89 12.37
CA ARG A 242 7.42 -18.12 13.13
C ARG A 242 6.26 -17.74 12.22
N PRO A 243 5.00 -17.73 12.71
CA PRO A 243 3.89 -17.10 12.01
C PRO A 243 4.24 -15.68 11.56
N LYS A 244 3.90 -15.35 10.30
CA LYS A 244 4.20 -14.02 9.75
C LYS A 244 3.50 -12.91 10.54
N SER A 245 2.29 -13.16 11.02
CA SER A 245 1.56 -12.26 11.92
C SER A 245 2.34 -11.91 13.19
N MET A 246 3.02 -12.89 13.79
CA MET A 246 3.89 -12.69 14.96
C MET A 246 5.25 -12.09 14.60
N PHE A 247 5.72 -12.28 13.36
CA PHE A 247 6.98 -11.67 12.91
C PHE A 247 6.79 -10.16 12.69
N ASP A 248 5.69 -9.76 12.08
CA ASP A 248 5.34 -8.36 11.79
C ASP A 248 4.71 -7.61 13.00
N GLU A 249 4.52 -8.31 14.13
CA GLU A 249 3.82 -7.81 15.30
C GLU A 249 4.45 -6.52 15.86
N ILE A 250 3.57 -5.60 16.24
CA ILE A 250 3.92 -4.45 17.06
C ILE A 250 3.68 -4.84 18.52
N ILE A 251 4.71 -4.74 19.33
CA ILE A 251 4.67 -5.06 20.77
C ILE A 251 4.76 -3.79 21.59
N GLU A 252 4.06 -3.77 22.72
CA GLU A 252 4.17 -2.72 23.73
C GLU A 252 4.96 -3.25 24.93
N ARG A 253 5.94 -2.49 25.36
CA ARG A 253 6.74 -2.80 26.54
C ARG A 253 7.22 -1.54 27.21
N ASP A 254 7.04 -1.43 28.51
CA ASP A 254 7.47 -0.29 29.33
C ASP A 254 6.92 1.05 28.79
N GLY A 255 5.66 1.06 28.31
CA GLY A 255 4.99 2.23 27.73
C GLY A 255 5.56 2.68 26.36
N LYS A 256 6.40 1.85 25.74
CA LYS A 256 6.95 2.09 24.40
C LYS A 256 6.50 1.02 23.43
N THR A 257 6.23 1.44 22.20
CA THR A 257 5.80 0.57 21.10
C THR A 257 6.99 0.24 20.21
N PHE A 258 7.16 -1.06 19.87
CA PHE A 258 8.25 -1.54 19.03
C PHE A 258 7.69 -2.52 17.99
N ARG A 259 8.27 -2.51 16.78
CA ARG A 259 8.15 -3.69 15.92
C ARG A 259 8.96 -4.83 16.51
N ARG A 260 8.41 -6.05 16.52
CA ARG A 260 9.16 -7.24 16.95
C ARG A 260 10.41 -7.44 16.11
N PHE A 261 10.29 -7.28 14.78
CA PHE A 261 11.39 -7.28 13.82
C PHE A 261 11.26 -6.07 12.91
N SER A 262 12.30 -5.27 12.80
CA SER A 262 12.40 -4.12 11.91
C SER A 262 13.35 -4.44 10.75
N PRO A 263 12.97 -4.18 9.49
CA PRO A 263 13.88 -4.33 8.37
C PRO A 263 15.09 -3.40 8.54
N ILE A 264 16.27 -3.87 8.17
CA ILE A 264 17.52 -3.11 8.15
C ILE A 264 18.27 -3.37 6.85
N SER A 265 19.13 -2.44 6.45
CA SER A 265 19.98 -2.62 5.28
C SER A 265 21.03 -3.72 5.51
N ALA A 266 21.57 -4.28 4.42
CA ALA A 266 22.67 -5.24 4.50
C ALA A 266 23.89 -4.62 5.19
N GLU A 267 24.19 -3.34 4.89
CA GLU A 267 25.30 -2.60 5.51
C GLU A 267 25.12 -2.42 7.02
N GLU A 268 23.92 -2.08 7.48
CA GLU A 268 23.61 -1.98 8.92
C GLU A 268 23.72 -3.37 9.59
N ALA A 269 23.23 -4.40 8.92
CA ALA A 269 23.32 -5.78 9.43
C ALA A 269 24.78 -6.22 9.60
N GLU A 270 25.65 -5.97 8.61
CA GLU A 270 27.08 -6.29 8.68
C GLU A 270 27.75 -5.57 9.84
N LYS A 271 27.52 -4.26 10.01
CA LYS A 271 28.07 -3.49 11.15
C LYS A 271 27.68 -4.07 12.51
N ILE A 272 26.45 -4.54 12.66
CA ILE A 272 25.99 -5.13 13.93
C ILE A 272 26.60 -6.54 14.13
N ILE A 273 26.68 -7.34 13.05
CA ILE A 273 27.22 -8.70 13.10
C ILE A 273 28.72 -8.70 13.43
N GLU A 274 29.49 -7.77 12.85
CA GLU A 274 30.93 -7.63 13.09
C GLU A 274 31.26 -7.01 14.47
N GLY A 275 30.32 -6.26 15.05
CA GLY A 275 30.48 -5.63 16.36
C GLY A 275 30.09 -6.52 17.56
N ASN A 276 29.56 -7.72 17.31
CA ASN A 276 29.20 -8.73 18.31
C ASN A 276 30.15 -9.94 18.24
#